data_fa621934e37e9f088c5e1cd81198f73a
#
_entry.id   fa621934e37e9f088c5e1cd81198f73a
#
_cell.length_a   1.000
_cell.length_b   1.000
_cell.length_c   1.000
_cell.angle_alpha   90.00
_cell.angle_beta   90.00
_cell.angle_gamma   90.00
#
_symmetry.space_group_name_H-M   'P 1'
#
loop_
_entity.id
_entity.type
_entity.pdbx_description
1 polymer ?
#
loop_
_entity_poly.entity_id
_entity_poly.type
_entity_poly.pdbx_seq_one_letter_code
_entity_poly.pdbx_strand_id
1 'polypeptide(L)'
;MPATPLKSALQIHRINNTNTATNMISHCHKQPQTATSNGGATLHRRITACCPVSAPETVGRHHTHTVGSNQCSSAVVQHIAAPVSTVWSVVRRFDNPQAYKHFLKSCHVIVGNGDVGTLREVQVVSGLPAATSTERLEILDDERHILSFSVVGGDHRLANYRSVTTLHPSSNGSGTMVVESYVVDVPSGNTKEDTCMFVDTIVRCNLQSLAQIAENLARSNRSSSLA
;
A
#
# COMPACT_ATOMS: atom_id res chain seq x y z
N MET A 1 -51.60 16.03 -30.87
CA MET A 1 -50.16 16.34 -30.97
C MET A 1 -49.45 15.55 -29.88
N PRO A 2 -48.73 14.46 -30.16
CA PRO A 2 -48.04 13.69 -29.15
C PRO A 2 -46.64 14.25 -28.88
N ALA A 3 -46.29 14.39 -27.63
CA ALA A 3 -45.00 14.83 -27.16
C ALA A 3 -43.95 13.72 -27.28
N THR A 4 -42.82 14.03 -27.90
CA THR A 4 -41.64 13.16 -28.05
C THR A 4 -40.85 13.12 -26.75
N PRO A 5 -40.36 11.96 -26.27
CA PRO A 5 -39.48 11.92 -25.12
C PRO A 5 -38.03 12.22 -25.53
N LEU A 6 -37.42 13.19 -24.85
CA LEU A 6 -35.97 13.45 -24.93
C LEU A 6 -35.18 12.24 -24.38
N LYS A 7 -34.44 11.61 -25.24
CA LYS A 7 -33.37 10.65 -24.83
C LYS A 7 -32.20 11.45 -24.28
N SER A 8 -32.05 11.46 -22.97
CA SER A 8 -30.83 11.90 -22.29
C SER A 8 -29.72 10.88 -22.55
N ALA A 9 -28.77 11.22 -23.42
CA ALA A 9 -27.56 10.44 -23.63
C ALA A 9 -26.62 10.72 -22.46
N LEU A 10 -26.55 9.79 -21.52
CA LEU A 10 -25.46 9.73 -20.53
C LEU A 10 -24.16 9.40 -21.27
N GLN A 11 -23.40 10.45 -21.60
CA GLN A 11 -22.01 10.32 -22.01
C GLN A 11 -21.20 9.89 -20.79
N ILE A 12 -20.90 8.59 -20.72
CA ILE A 12 -19.91 8.07 -19.78
C ILE A 12 -18.54 8.56 -20.28
N HIS A 13 -18.03 9.62 -19.68
CA HIS A 13 -16.64 9.98 -19.84
C HIS A 13 -15.77 8.82 -19.32
N ARG A 14 -15.15 8.09 -20.22
CA ARG A 14 -13.99 7.25 -19.95
C ARG A 14 -12.90 8.17 -19.38
N ILE A 15 -12.78 8.22 -18.06
CA ILE A 15 -11.63 8.84 -17.43
C ILE A 15 -10.45 7.90 -17.67
N ASN A 16 -9.55 8.30 -18.57
CA ASN A 16 -8.30 7.59 -18.80
C ASN A 16 -7.51 7.57 -17.50
N ASN A 17 -7.46 6.41 -16.86
CA ASN A 17 -6.77 6.14 -15.59
C ASN A 17 -5.24 6.32 -15.66
N THR A 18 -4.70 6.56 -16.86
CA THR A 18 -3.26 6.68 -17.11
C THR A 18 -2.64 7.97 -16.53
N ASN A 19 -3.39 9.08 -16.47
CA ASN A 19 -2.83 10.36 -16.01
C ASN A 19 -2.65 10.45 -14.49
N THR A 20 -3.49 9.77 -13.71
CA THR A 20 -3.41 9.82 -12.24
C THR A 20 -2.27 8.92 -11.73
N ALA A 21 -2.10 7.74 -12.31
CA ALA A 21 -0.98 6.85 -12.03
C ALA A 21 0.36 7.51 -12.45
N THR A 22 0.40 8.21 -13.59
CA THR A 22 1.59 8.90 -14.09
C THR A 22 2.03 10.05 -13.16
N ASN A 23 1.09 10.79 -12.56
CA ASN A 23 1.43 11.84 -11.60
C ASN A 23 1.98 11.30 -10.28
N MET A 24 1.50 10.15 -9.80
CA MET A 24 2.08 9.47 -8.63
C MET A 24 3.48 8.92 -8.94
N ILE A 25 3.70 8.36 -10.13
CA ILE A 25 4.99 7.87 -10.60
C ILE A 25 6.03 9.01 -10.66
N SER A 26 5.63 10.21 -11.07
CA SER A 26 6.53 11.39 -11.12
C SER A 26 7.10 11.79 -9.75
N HIS A 27 6.37 11.54 -8.66
CA HIS A 27 6.85 11.82 -7.30
C HIS A 27 7.79 10.73 -6.77
N CYS A 28 7.66 9.49 -7.24
CA CYS A 28 8.49 8.36 -6.85
C CYS A 28 9.81 8.23 -7.66
N HIS A 29 9.93 8.88 -8.84
CA HIS A 29 11.03 8.66 -9.79
C HIS A 29 12.25 9.59 -9.61
N LYS A 30 12.54 10.11 -8.44
CA LYS A 30 13.73 10.96 -8.19
C LYS A 30 14.99 10.20 -7.77
N GLN A 31 15.17 8.95 -8.18
CA GLN A 31 16.47 8.28 -8.08
C GLN A 31 16.86 7.64 -9.41
N PRO A 32 18.10 7.84 -9.90
CA PRO A 32 18.58 7.25 -11.14
C PRO A 32 18.83 5.75 -10.96
N GLN A 33 18.09 4.92 -11.67
CA GLN A 33 18.42 3.50 -11.81
C GLN A 33 19.25 3.32 -13.07
N THR A 34 20.48 2.85 -12.93
CA THR A 34 21.30 2.38 -14.06
C THR A 34 20.74 1.05 -14.54
N ALA A 35 20.16 1.04 -15.73
CA ALA A 35 19.70 -0.16 -16.40
C ALA A 35 20.82 -0.70 -17.29
N THR A 36 21.22 -1.96 -17.05
CA THR A 36 21.92 -2.79 -18.03
C THR A 36 20.92 -3.75 -18.66
N SER A 37 20.75 -3.60 -19.97
CA SER A 37 19.93 -4.48 -20.81
C SER A 37 20.70 -5.75 -21.16
N ASN A 38 20.04 -6.94 -21.11
CA ASN A 38 20.30 -8.00 -22.09
C ASN A 38 19.10 -8.93 -22.23
N GLY A 39 18.85 -9.28 -23.45
CA GLY A 39 17.70 -9.80 -24.10
C GLY A 39 17.24 -11.24 -23.83
N GLY A 40 16.02 -11.48 -24.26
CA GLY A 40 15.62 -12.72 -24.94
C GLY A 40 14.87 -13.74 -24.11
N ALA A 41 13.67 -14.00 -24.54
CA ALA A 41 12.90 -15.24 -24.54
C ALA A 41 11.58 -15.23 -23.76
N THR A 42 10.52 -15.27 -24.56
CA THR A 42 9.12 -15.48 -24.20
C THR A 42 8.90 -16.83 -23.54
N LEU A 43 8.41 -16.85 -22.30
CA LEU A 43 7.77 -18.03 -21.73
C LEU A 43 6.57 -17.60 -20.89
N HIS A 44 5.37 -17.94 -21.35
CA HIS A 44 4.14 -17.84 -20.56
C HIS A 44 4.26 -18.73 -19.32
N ARG A 45 4.49 -18.13 -18.16
CA ARG A 45 4.40 -18.82 -16.89
C ARG A 45 3.33 -18.13 -16.04
N ARG A 46 2.27 -18.89 -15.71
CA ARG A 46 1.29 -18.47 -14.69
C ARG A 46 2.05 -18.12 -13.42
N ILE A 47 2.02 -16.85 -13.05
CA ILE A 47 2.61 -16.38 -11.80
C ILE A 47 1.52 -16.48 -10.74
N THR A 48 1.52 -17.59 -10.01
CA THR A 48 0.97 -17.66 -8.67
C THR A 48 1.74 -16.62 -7.85
N ALA A 49 1.08 -15.80 -7.02
CA ALA A 49 1.70 -14.75 -6.21
C ALA A 49 2.97 -15.27 -5.54
N CYS A 50 4.12 -14.90 -6.08
CA CYS A 50 5.42 -15.32 -5.57
C CYS A 50 5.79 -14.40 -4.42
N CYS A 51 5.69 -14.91 -3.19
CA CYS A 51 6.56 -14.43 -2.13
C CYS A 51 8.02 -14.52 -2.62
N PRO A 52 8.84 -13.48 -2.42
CA PRO A 52 10.25 -13.57 -2.78
C PRO A 52 10.91 -14.75 -2.06
N VAL A 53 11.68 -15.53 -2.80
CA VAL A 53 12.24 -16.87 -2.51
C VAL A 53 13.14 -16.95 -1.25
N SER A 54 13.17 -15.96 -0.37
CA SER A 54 13.99 -15.98 0.84
C SER A 54 13.30 -15.52 2.14
N ALA A 55 11.97 -15.32 2.13
CA ALA A 55 11.27 -14.99 3.37
C ALA A 55 11.13 -16.26 4.23
N PRO A 56 11.45 -16.23 5.54
CA PRO A 56 11.23 -17.36 6.44
C PRO A 56 9.75 -17.81 6.37
N GLU A 57 9.49 -19.11 6.52
CA GLU A 57 8.14 -19.71 6.48
C GLU A 57 7.16 -19.02 7.46
N THR A 58 7.68 -18.53 8.58
CA THR A 58 6.94 -17.73 9.56
C THR A 58 6.41 -16.40 9.01
N VAL A 59 7.06 -15.82 8.01
CA VAL A 59 6.61 -14.59 7.32
C VAL A 59 5.49 -14.90 6.35
N GLY A 60 5.64 -15.97 5.56
CA GLY A 60 4.70 -16.33 4.50
C GLY A 60 3.26 -16.50 4.98
N ARG A 61 3.04 -17.02 6.20
CA ARG A 61 1.69 -17.26 6.74
C ARG A 61 0.82 -16.02 6.89
N HIS A 62 1.42 -14.85 7.17
CA HIS A 62 0.71 -13.58 7.31
C HIS A 62 0.37 -12.96 5.95
N HIS A 63 1.09 -13.35 4.90
CA HIS A 63 0.95 -12.81 3.55
C HIS A 63 0.24 -13.76 2.58
N THR A 64 -0.36 -14.85 3.12
CA THR A 64 -1.22 -15.75 2.36
C THR A 64 -2.66 -15.31 2.50
N HIS A 65 -3.26 -14.82 1.41
CA HIS A 65 -4.63 -14.36 1.37
C HIS A 65 -5.53 -15.38 0.65
N THR A 66 -6.74 -15.60 1.20
CA THR A 66 -7.80 -16.24 0.42
C THR A 66 -8.32 -15.22 -0.57
N VAL A 67 -8.18 -15.52 -1.86
CA VAL A 67 -8.54 -14.62 -2.97
C VAL A 67 -9.77 -15.13 -3.68
N GLY A 68 -10.85 -14.35 -3.66
CA GLY A 68 -12.10 -14.65 -4.38
C GLY A 68 -11.94 -14.54 -5.90
N SER A 69 -12.95 -15.02 -6.64
CA SER A 69 -12.93 -15.01 -8.12
C SER A 69 -12.80 -13.60 -8.71
N ASN A 70 -13.41 -12.60 -8.06
CA ASN A 70 -13.34 -11.19 -8.47
C ASN A 70 -12.36 -10.36 -7.64
N GLN A 71 -11.34 -11.00 -7.07
CA GLN A 71 -10.30 -10.34 -6.30
C GLN A 71 -8.94 -10.53 -6.93
N CYS A 72 -8.03 -9.62 -6.60
CA CYS A 72 -6.60 -9.77 -6.84
C CYS A 72 -5.81 -9.56 -5.55
N SER A 73 -4.60 -10.06 -5.52
CA SER A 73 -3.69 -10.00 -4.38
C SER A 73 -2.26 -9.83 -4.88
N SER A 74 -1.47 -9.06 -4.15
CA SER A 74 -0.04 -8.89 -4.41
C SER A 74 0.73 -8.65 -3.11
N ALA A 75 2.06 -8.68 -3.20
CA ALA A 75 2.96 -8.36 -2.10
C ALA A 75 4.12 -7.50 -2.61
N VAL A 76 4.47 -6.49 -1.84
CA VAL A 76 5.59 -5.59 -2.08
C VAL A 76 6.60 -5.71 -0.95
N VAL A 77 7.88 -5.76 -1.28
CA VAL A 77 8.98 -5.82 -0.32
C VAL A 77 9.83 -4.56 -0.44
N GLN A 78 10.20 -3.98 0.71
CA GLN A 78 11.09 -2.83 0.80
C GLN A 78 12.18 -3.11 1.83
N HIS A 79 13.44 -2.90 1.44
CA HIS A 79 14.57 -2.88 2.37
C HIS A 79 14.83 -1.45 2.85
N ILE A 80 15.04 -1.28 4.16
CA ILE A 80 15.23 0.01 4.83
C ILE A 80 16.50 -0.06 5.67
N ALA A 81 17.41 0.90 5.51
CA ALA A 81 18.67 0.97 6.25
C ALA A 81 18.47 1.62 7.64
N ALA A 82 17.50 1.11 8.40
CA ALA A 82 17.18 1.52 9.76
C ALA A 82 16.79 0.31 10.62
N PRO A 83 17.01 0.35 11.94
CA PRO A 83 16.61 -0.73 12.86
C PRO A 83 15.10 -0.98 12.82
N VAL A 84 14.68 -2.23 13.04
CA VAL A 84 13.26 -2.63 13.08
C VAL A 84 12.46 -1.74 14.04
N SER A 85 13.00 -1.47 15.23
CA SER A 85 12.32 -0.61 16.22
C SER A 85 12.05 0.81 15.70
N THR A 86 12.98 1.38 14.92
CA THR A 86 12.79 2.71 14.30
C THR A 86 11.71 2.67 13.23
N VAL A 87 11.73 1.67 12.35
CA VAL A 87 10.71 1.53 11.29
C VAL A 87 9.35 1.26 11.92
N TRP A 88 9.29 0.38 12.93
CA TRP A 88 8.06 0.03 13.63
C TRP A 88 7.45 1.23 14.36
N SER A 89 8.25 2.10 14.94
CA SER A 89 7.76 3.31 15.62
C SER A 89 6.94 4.23 14.69
N VAL A 90 7.16 4.15 13.38
CA VAL A 90 6.39 4.88 12.36
C VAL A 90 5.17 4.06 11.91
N VAL A 91 5.37 2.78 11.56
CA VAL A 91 4.34 1.91 11.00
C VAL A 91 3.19 1.66 11.97
N ARG A 92 3.51 1.41 13.26
CA ARG A 92 2.51 1.08 14.29
C ARG A 92 1.49 2.18 14.58
N ARG A 93 1.78 3.43 14.15
CA ARG A 93 0.92 4.59 14.36
C ARG A 93 -0.29 4.56 13.43
N PHE A 94 -1.27 3.70 13.78
CA PHE A 94 -2.53 3.61 13.04
C PHE A 94 -3.29 4.94 13.00
N ASP A 95 -3.11 5.79 14.00
CA ASP A 95 -3.68 7.13 14.12
C ASP A 95 -2.99 8.20 13.24
N ASN A 96 -1.79 7.90 12.69
CA ASN A 96 -1.00 8.85 11.93
C ASN A 96 -0.39 8.27 10.64
N PRO A 97 -1.20 7.67 9.73
CA PRO A 97 -0.69 7.06 8.51
C PRO A 97 -0.09 8.08 7.53
N GLN A 98 -0.55 9.33 7.55
CA GLN A 98 -0.05 10.41 6.69
C GLN A 98 1.41 10.77 6.96
N ALA A 99 1.98 10.29 8.06
CA ALA A 99 3.41 10.44 8.32
C ALA A 99 4.28 9.88 7.19
N TYR A 100 3.83 8.80 6.52
CA TYR A 100 4.54 8.21 5.39
C TYR A 100 3.66 7.88 4.18
N LYS A 101 2.34 7.90 4.30
CA LYS A 101 1.39 7.71 3.19
C LYS A 101 0.96 9.07 2.65
N HIS A 102 1.80 9.68 1.82
CA HIS A 102 1.67 11.08 1.40
C HIS A 102 0.46 11.37 0.51
N PHE A 103 -0.25 10.34 0.04
CA PHE A 103 -1.54 10.52 -0.63
C PHE A 103 -2.69 10.77 0.34
N LEU A 104 -2.45 10.65 1.66
CA LEU A 104 -3.41 10.98 2.70
C LEU A 104 -3.21 12.42 3.17
N LYS A 105 -4.30 13.18 3.19
CA LYS A 105 -4.34 14.56 3.67
C LYS A 105 -4.47 14.64 5.18
N SER A 106 -5.32 13.79 5.76
CA SER A 106 -5.59 13.75 7.19
C SER A 106 -6.09 12.38 7.62
N CYS A 107 -6.02 12.13 8.94
CA CYS A 107 -6.54 10.93 9.59
C CYS A 107 -7.24 11.34 10.89
N HIS A 108 -8.41 10.78 11.13
CA HIS A 108 -9.17 10.95 12.38
C HIS A 108 -9.61 9.59 12.90
N VAL A 109 -9.26 9.28 14.14
CA VAL A 109 -9.83 8.12 14.85
C VAL A 109 -11.28 8.46 15.19
N ILE A 110 -12.24 7.68 14.68
CA ILE A 110 -13.67 7.89 14.86
C ILE A 110 -14.28 6.98 15.93
N VAL A 111 -13.66 5.80 16.14
CA VAL A 111 -14.05 4.85 17.19
C VAL A 111 -12.80 4.15 17.70
N GLY A 112 -12.70 3.95 19.01
CA GLY A 112 -11.62 3.20 19.65
C GLY A 112 -10.50 4.08 20.20
N ASN A 113 -9.46 3.43 20.70
CA ASN A 113 -8.35 4.04 21.45
C ASN A 113 -6.96 3.68 20.89
N GLY A 114 -6.90 3.03 19.73
CA GLY A 114 -5.67 2.53 19.10
C GLY A 114 -5.50 1.01 19.17
N ASP A 115 -6.38 0.30 19.91
CA ASP A 115 -6.39 -1.17 19.95
C ASP A 115 -7.06 -1.77 18.71
N VAL A 116 -6.95 -3.09 18.54
CA VAL A 116 -7.65 -3.85 17.49
C VAL A 116 -9.15 -3.55 17.53
N GLY A 117 -9.75 -3.29 16.37
CA GLY A 117 -11.13 -2.83 16.23
C GLY A 117 -11.27 -1.31 16.13
N THR A 118 -10.22 -0.53 16.40
CA THR A 118 -10.23 0.93 16.19
C THR A 118 -10.57 1.26 14.75
N LEU A 119 -11.49 2.23 14.58
CA LEU A 119 -11.85 2.80 13.28
C LEU A 119 -11.21 4.16 13.10
N ARG A 120 -10.62 4.40 11.94
CA ARG A 120 -10.17 5.71 11.49
C ARG A 120 -10.83 6.09 10.18
N GLU A 121 -11.01 7.38 9.97
CA GLU A 121 -11.34 7.96 8.67
C GLU A 121 -10.11 8.70 8.15
N VAL A 122 -9.73 8.42 6.92
CA VAL A 122 -8.67 9.13 6.22
C VAL A 122 -9.24 9.92 5.05
N GLN A 123 -8.72 11.13 4.84
CA GLN A 123 -9.01 11.94 3.66
C GLN A 123 -7.87 11.81 2.66
N VAL A 124 -8.23 11.59 1.41
CA VAL A 124 -7.29 11.43 0.30
C VAL A 124 -7.02 12.79 -0.34
N VAL A 125 -5.80 13.03 -0.82
CA VAL A 125 -5.46 14.25 -1.57
C VAL A 125 -6.24 14.34 -2.87
N SER A 126 -6.49 15.57 -3.34
CA SER A 126 -7.23 15.82 -4.57
C SER A 126 -6.56 15.20 -5.79
N GLY A 127 -7.35 14.77 -6.77
CA GLY A 127 -6.88 14.19 -8.03
C GLY A 127 -6.76 12.67 -8.05
N LEU A 128 -7.04 11.99 -6.94
CA LEU A 128 -7.20 10.53 -6.89
C LEU A 128 -8.68 10.14 -7.04
N PRO A 129 -8.97 8.92 -7.52
CA PRO A 129 -10.35 8.42 -7.65
C PRO A 129 -10.89 7.94 -6.29
N ALA A 130 -10.67 8.71 -5.25
CA ALA A 130 -11.13 8.48 -3.89
C ALA A 130 -11.16 9.81 -3.14
N ALA A 131 -12.14 10.02 -2.27
CA ALA A 131 -12.21 11.18 -1.38
C ALA A 131 -11.89 10.80 0.07
N THR A 132 -12.48 9.72 0.55
CA THR A 132 -12.32 9.22 1.92
C THR A 132 -12.20 7.70 1.96
N SER A 133 -11.62 7.19 3.04
CA SER A 133 -11.61 5.78 3.38
C SER A 133 -11.85 5.62 4.88
N THR A 134 -12.76 4.72 5.25
CA THR A 134 -12.94 4.28 6.64
C THR A 134 -12.24 2.94 6.81
N GLU A 135 -11.31 2.89 7.74
CA GLU A 135 -10.42 1.74 7.91
C GLU A 135 -10.50 1.21 9.34
N ARG A 136 -10.49 -0.13 9.48
CA ARG A 136 -10.49 -0.82 10.77
C ARG A 136 -9.16 -1.50 11.00
N LEU A 137 -8.62 -1.30 12.20
CA LEU A 137 -7.41 -1.99 12.65
C LEU A 137 -7.78 -3.46 12.98
N GLU A 138 -7.14 -4.40 12.28
CA GLU A 138 -7.42 -5.84 12.42
C GLU A 138 -6.36 -6.56 13.27
N ILE A 139 -5.09 -6.16 13.14
CA ILE A 139 -3.97 -6.70 13.89
C ILE A 139 -3.04 -5.54 14.26
N LEU A 140 -2.60 -5.52 15.51
CA LEU A 140 -1.47 -4.73 15.98
C LEU A 140 -0.68 -5.59 16.96
N ASP A 141 0.43 -6.14 16.51
CA ASP A 141 1.31 -7.01 17.30
C ASP A 141 2.69 -6.35 17.39
N ASP A 142 2.95 -5.73 18.54
CA ASP A 142 4.21 -5.01 18.82
C ASP A 142 5.40 -5.97 18.97
N GLU A 143 5.18 -7.21 19.40
CA GLU A 143 6.26 -8.19 19.60
C GLU A 143 6.74 -8.76 18.26
N ARG A 144 5.80 -9.05 17.36
CA ARG A 144 6.09 -9.62 16.04
C ARG A 144 6.17 -8.58 14.94
N HIS A 145 5.91 -7.30 15.26
CA HIS A 145 5.90 -6.17 14.33
C HIS A 145 4.94 -6.41 13.15
N ILE A 146 3.67 -6.68 13.46
CA ILE A 146 2.61 -6.98 12.49
C ILE A 146 1.51 -5.94 12.63
N LEU A 147 1.16 -5.27 11.53
CA LEU A 147 -0.01 -4.41 11.44
C LEU A 147 -0.89 -4.89 10.28
N SER A 148 -2.19 -4.99 10.53
CA SER A 148 -3.18 -5.28 9.48
C SER A 148 -4.38 -4.36 9.64
N PHE A 149 -4.93 -3.91 8.51
CA PHE A 149 -6.18 -3.17 8.49
C PHE A 149 -7.04 -3.57 7.29
N SER A 150 -8.34 -3.30 7.40
CA SER A 150 -9.30 -3.44 6.31
C SER A 150 -10.04 -2.13 6.06
N VAL A 151 -10.36 -1.88 4.80
CA VAL A 151 -11.25 -0.79 4.39
C VAL A 151 -12.68 -1.28 4.56
N VAL A 152 -13.45 -0.57 5.38
CA VAL A 152 -14.82 -0.92 5.75
C VAL A 152 -15.86 0.07 5.27
N GLY A 153 -15.43 1.21 4.70
CA GLY A 153 -16.32 2.25 4.18
C GLY A 153 -15.56 3.39 3.54
N GLY A 154 -16.29 4.42 3.10
CA GLY A 154 -15.76 5.62 2.47
C GLY A 154 -16.11 5.73 0.98
N ASP A 155 -15.67 6.82 0.36
CA ASP A 155 -15.81 7.08 -1.09
C ASP A 155 -14.49 6.74 -1.79
N HIS A 156 -14.37 5.47 -2.22
CA HIS A 156 -13.16 4.92 -2.85
C HIS A 156 -13.49 3.75 -3.79
N ARG A 157 -12.50 3.35 -4.60
CA ARG A 157 -12.61 2.21 -5.53
C ARG A 157 -11.99 0.90 -5.03
N LEU A 158 -11.43 0.89 -3.82
CA LEU A 158 -10.74 -0.26 -3.25
C LEU A 158 -11.69 -1.06 -2.33
N ALA A 159 -12.77 -1.60 -2.89
CA ALA A 159 -13.74 -2.40 -2.15
C ALA A 159 -13.08 -3.65 -1.56
N ASN A 160 -13.45 -3.99 -0.31
CA ASN A 160 -12.94 -5.14 0.43
C ASN A 160 -11.40 -5.21 0.52
N TYR A 161 -10.73 -4.05 0.48
CA TYR A 161 -9.28 -3.98 0.64
C TYR A 161 -8.89 -4.41 2.05
N ARG A 162 -7.94 -5.32 2.13
CA ARG A 162 -7.27 -5.72 3.38
C ARG A 162 -5.78 -5.79 3.13
N SER A 163 -4.99 -5.27 4.05
CA SER A 163 -3.54 -5.38 3.98
C SER A 163 -2.93 -5.91 5.27
N VAL A 164 -1.76 -6.51 5.12
CA VAL A 164 -0.90 -6.93 6.23
C VAL A 164 0.50 -6.40 5.95
N THR A 165 1.07 -5.73 6.94
CA THR A 165 2.45 -5.26 6.93
C THR A 165 3.21 -5.98 8.03
N THR A 166 4.38 -6.58 7.69
CA THR A 166 5.28 -7.20 8.65
C THR A 166 6.70 -6.64 8.50
N LEU A 167 7.41 -6.54 9.63
CA LEU A 167 8.79 -6.07 9.67
C LEU A 167 9.71 -7.17 10.18
N HIS A 168 10.84 -7.35 9.52
CA HIS A 168 11.82 -8.37 9.85
C HIS A 168 13.24 -7.78 9.81
N PRO A 169 14.17 -8.25 10.65
CA PRO A 169 15.58 -7.90 10.51
C PRO A 169 16.08 -8.31 9.12
N SER A 170 16.86 -7.44 8.47
CA SER A 170 17.56 -7.81 7.25
C SER A 170 18.56 -8.92 7.49
N SER A 171 18.80 -9.77 6.49
CA SER A 171 19.72 -10.92 6.56
C SER A 171 21.16 -10.51 6.89
N ASN A 172 21.57 -9.28 6.56
CA ASN A 172 22.87 -8.71 6.91
C ASN A 172 22.92 -8.07 8.32
N GLY A 173 21.84 -8.14 9.10
CA GLY A 173 21.76 -7.65 10.48
C GLY A 173 21.68 -6.13 10.63
N SER A 174 21.79 -5.34 9.56
CA SER A 174 21.96 -3.88 9.66
C SER A 174 20.74 -3.06 9.21
N GLY A 175 19.58 -3.68 9.00
CA GLY A 175 18.41 -2.98 8.51
C GLY A 175 17.12 -3.76 8.73
N THR A 176 16.07 -3.30 8.08
CA THR A 176 14.72 -3.87 8.15
C THR A 176 14.25 -4.29 6.75
N MET A 177 13.68 -5.47 6.64
CA MET A 177 12.88 -5.89 5.50
C MET A 177 11.41 -5.68 5.87
N VAL A 178 10.70 -4.85 5.13
CA VAL A 178 9.25 -4.63 5.26
C VAL A 178 8.55 -5.38 4.15
N VAL A 179 7.55 -6.17 4.50
CA VAL A 179 6.66 -6.83 3.54
C VAL A 179 5.25 -6.30 3.75
N GLU A 180 4.64 -5.77 2.71
CA GLU A 180 3.22 -5.41 2.72
C GLU A 180 2.52 -6.20 1.62
N SER A 181 1.50 -6.98 2.01
CA SER A 181 0.62 -7.69 1.08
C SER A 181 -0.81 -7.23 1.23
N TYR A 182 -1.59 -7.41 0.18
CA TYR A 182 -3.00 -7.03 0.19
C TYR A 182 -3.85 -7.98 -0.65
N VAL A 183 -5.16 -7.90 -0.41
CA VAL A 183 -6.21 -8.44 -1.27
C VAL A 183 -7.27 -7.36 -1.45
N VAL A 184 -7.83 -7.26 -2.65
CA VAL A 184 -8.80 -6.22 -3.01
C VAL A 184 -9.75 -6.74 -4.11
N ASP A 185 -10.98 -6.25 -4.15
CA ASP A 185 -11.90 -6.50 -5.25
C ASP A 185 -11.43 -5.78 -6.52
N VAL A 186 -11.63 -6.44 -7.65
CA VAL A 186 -11.38 -5.85 -8.97
C VAL A 186 -12.57 -4.96 -9.34
N PRO A 187 -12.39 -3.64 -9.49
CA PRO A 187 -13.47 -2.75 -9.88
C PRO A 187 -14.04 -3.11 -11.25
N SER A 188 -15.34 -2.87 -11.43
CA SER A 188 -15.99 -3.10 -12.72
C SER A 188 -15.27 -2.33 -13.85
N GLY A 189 -14.98 -3.05 -14.93
CA GLY A 189 -14.26 -2.52 -16.09
C GLY A 189 -12.74 -2.56 -16.01
N ASN A 190 -12.16 -3.02 -14.88
CA ASN A 190 -10.73 -3.22 -14.73
C ASN A 190 -10.38 -4.71 -14.87
N THR A 191 -9.10 -4.99 -15.16
CA THR A 191 -8.52 -6.33 -15.03
C THR A 191 -7.88 -6.52 -13.65
N LYS A 192 -7.54 -7.76 -13.29
CA LYS A 192 -6.77 -8.06 -12.08
C LYS A 192 -5.38 -7.44 -12.15
N GLU A 193 -4.76 -7.50 -13.32
CA GLU A 193 -3.44 -6.96 -13.59
C GLU A 193 -3.40 -5.43 -13.42
N ASP A 194 -4.38 -4.71 -14.00
CA ASP A 194 -4.48 -3.26 -13.86
C ASP A 194 -4.71 -2.85 -12.41
N THR A 195 -5.57 -3.60 -11.70
CA THR A 195 -5.88 -3.34 -10.29
C THR A 195 -4.64 -3.56 -9.42
N CYS A 196 -3.92 -4.68 -9.60
CA CYS A 196 -2.68 -4.94 -8.88
C CYS A 196 -1.60 -3.89 -9.21
N MET A 197 -1.42 -3.52 -10.47
CA MET A 197 -0.45 -2.51 -10.87
C MET A 197 -0.72 -1.16 -10.19
N PHE A 198 -1.98 -0.75 -10.13
CA PHE A 198 -2.38 0.48 -9.46
C PHE A 198 -2.09 0.44 -7.95
N VAL A 199 -2.52 -0.62 -7.26
CA VAL A 199 -2.31 -0.76 -5.80
C VAL A 199 -0.84 -0.95 -5.46
N ASP A 200 -0.10 -1.78 -6.21
CA ASP A 200 1.34 -1.94 -6.05
C ASP A 200 2.10 -0.61 -6.15
N THR A 201 1.67 0.27 -7.07
CA THR A 201 2.28 1.60 -7.21
C THR A 201 2.09 2.42 -5.93
N ILE A 202 0.87 2.43 -5.37
CA ILE A 202 0.58 3.12 -4.11
C ILE A 202 1.40 2.56 -2.96
N VAL A 203 1.42 1.23 -2.80
CA VAL A 203 2.16 0.55 -1.73
C VAL A 203 3.67 0.82 -1.86
N ARG A 204 4.24 0.75 -3.06
CA ARG A 204 5.66 1.06 -3.31
C ARG A 204 5.99 2.50 -2.92
N CYS A 205 5.18 3.48 -3.33
CA CYS A 205 5.38 4.88 -2.95
C CYS A 205 5.36 5.06 -1.43
N ASN A 206 4.42 4.42 -0.73
CA ASN A 206 4.34 4.47 0.73
C ASN A 206 5.58 3.87 1.39
N LEU A 207 6.01 2.69 0.94
CA LEU A 207 7.17 2.01 1.52
C LEU A 207 8.49 2.74 1.22
N GLN A 208 8.63 3.38 0.06
CA GLN A 208 9.77 4.24 -0.25
C GLN A 208 9.80 5.48 0.65
N SER A 209 8.65 6.11 0.88
CA SER A 209 8.53 7.22 1.82
C SER A 209 8.86 6.80 3.26
N LEU A 210 8.35 5.65 3.69
CA LEU A 210 8.68 5.06 4.98
C LEU A 210 10.20 4.84 5.14
N ALA A 211 10.87 4.35 4.09
CA ALA A 211 12.31 4.14 4.08
C ALA A 211 13.05 5.46 4.34
N GLN A 212 12.72 6.51 3.60
CA GLN A 212 13.35 7.83 3.75
C GLN A 212 13.17 8.39 5.17
N ILE A 213 11.97 8.29 5.73
CA ILE A 213 11.65 8.80 7.05
C ILE A 213 12.39 8.02 8.13
N ALA A 214 12.33 6.69 8.10
CA ALA A 214 12.97 5.84 9.11
C ALA A 214 14.50 5.94 9.08
N GLU A 215 15.11 6.05 7.90
CA GLU A 215 16.55 6.25 7.74
C GLU A 215 16.99 7.62 8.27
N ASN A 216 16.18 8.67 8.07
CA ASN A 216 16.44 9.99 8.64
C ASN A 216 16.37 9.94 10.17
N LEU A 217 15.34 9.31 10.74
CA LEU A 217 15.19 9.14 12.18
C LEU A 217 16.38 8.36 12.78
N ALA A 218 16.80 7.27 12.13
CA ALA A 218 17.94 6.48 12.60
C ALA A 218 19.25 7.26 12.56
N ARG A 219 19.44 8.17 11.61
CA ARG A 219 20.61 9.07 11.56
C ARG A 219 20.59 10.10 12.68
N SER A 220 19.45 10.75 12.90
CA SER A 220 19.28 11.76 13.96
C SER A 220 19.53 11.16 15.34
N ASN A 221 19.00 9.96 15.61
CA ASN A 221 19.20 9.28 16.89
C ASN A 221 20.67 8.92 17.15
N ARG A 222 21.44 8.54 16.10
CA ARG A 222 22.88 8.28 16.22
C ARG A 222 23.67 9.55 16.54
N SER A 223 23.32 10.68 15.92
CA SER A 223 23.99 11.96 16.19
C SER A 223 23.76 12.44 17.61
N SER A 224 22.56 12.23 18.16
CA SER A 224 22.21 12.62 19.53
C SER A 224 22.86 11.72 20.60
N SER A 225 23.24 10.49 20.27
CA SER A 225 23.92 9.56 21.20
C SER A 225 25.44 9.76 21.27
N LEU A 226 26.01 10.58 20.39
CA LEU A 226 27.45 10.88 20.29
C LEU A 226 27.79 12.29 20.85
N ALA A 227 26.79 13.08 21.21
CA ALA A 227 26.91 14.41 21.83
C ALA A 227 26.71 14.33 23.34
#